data_6e27936518ee03898ad35dba7d9539ae
#
_entry.id   6e27936518ee03898ad35dba7d9539ae
#
_cell.length_a   1.000
_cell.length_b   1.000
_cell.length_c   1.000
_cell.angle_alpha   90.00
_cell.angle_beta   90.00
_cell.angle_gamma   90.00
#
_symmetry.space_group_name_H-M   'P 1'
#
loop_
_entity.id
_entity.type
_entity.pdbx_description
1 polymer ?
#
loop_
_entity_poly.entity_id
_entity_poly.type
_entity_poly.pdbx_seq_one_letter_code
_entity_poly.pdbx_strand_id
1 'polypeptide(L)'
;FYRIDINLSVPNIDPDDWSLRVHGLVDGERRYSYADLLARDLVEADITLTCVSNEVGGRLMGTARWLGVPLQELLDEAGVRPDADYVVGRSFDGFTAGFPLGVLDGRAALLAVGMNGEPLPLIHGFPARLVVPGVYGYSSATKWITEIELTRLDDAPTYWVERGWSVEAPIKTSSRIDTPAGLASVPRGLVAVAGV
;
A
#
# COMPACT_ATOMS: atom_id res chain seq x y z
N PHE A 1 10.43 7.45 -7.30
CA PHE A 1 9.78 6.31 -6.63
C PHE A 1 9.69 5.13 -7.61
N TYR A 2 9.90 3.89 -7.14
CA TYR A 2 9.91 2.72 -8.01
C TYR A 2 8.50 2.31 -8.48
N ARG A 3 8.45 1.56 -9.59
CA ARG A 3 7.21 1.03 -10.17
C ARG A 3 7.36 -0.47 -10.43
N ILE A 4 6.39 -1.26 -9.95
CA ILE A 4 6.20 -2.67 -10.25
C ILE A 4 4.72 -2.91 -10.49
N ASP A 5 4.38 -3.52 -11.62
CA ASP A 5 3.03 -3.90 -12.02
C ASP A 5 3.06 -5.27 -12.68
N ILE A 6 1.96 -6.00 -12.61
CA ILE A 6 1.76 -7.22 -13.42
C ILE A 6 1.17 -6.86 -14.78
N ASN A 7 0.50 -5.72 -14.89
CA ASN A 7 -0.15 -5.28 -16.13
C ASN A 7 0.77 -4.35 -16.93
N LEU A 8 0.71 -4.45 -18.26
CA LEU A 8 1.51 -3.62 -19.17
C LEU A 8 0.91 -2.22 -19.37
N SER A 9 -0.41 -2.10 -19.24
CA SER A 9 -1.12 -0.82 -19.38
C SER A 9 -1.37 -0.18 -18.02
N VAL A 10 -1.29 1.16 -17.98
CA VAL A 10 -1.67 1.94 -16.79
C VAL A 10 -3.14 2.27 -16.90
N PRO A 11 -3.99 1.86 -15.94
CA PRO A 11 -5.40 2.25 -15.91
C PRO A 11 -5.54 3.78 -15.87
N ASN A 12 -6.45 4.31 -16.67
CA ASN A 12 -6.89 5.70 -16.60
C ASN A 12 -8.34 5.71 -16.11
N ILE A 13 -8.52 5.85 -14.82
CA ILE A 13 -9.82 5.74 -14.15
C ILE A 13 -10.35 7.14 -13.91
N ASP A 14 -11.59 7.40 -14.35
CA ASP A 14 -12.27 8.63 -14.01
C ASP A 14 -12.66 8.57 -12.52
N PRO A 15 -12.22 9.52 -11.69
CA PRO A 15 -12.53 9.52 -10.26
C PRO A 15 -14.03 9.69 -9.97
N ASP A 16 -14.80 10.29 -10.88
CA ASP A 16 -16.24 10.45 -10.72
C ASP A 16 -17.00 9.13 -10.91
N ASP A 17 -16.45 8.19 -11.69
CA ASP A 17 -17.00 6.85 -11.92
C ASP A 17 -16.41 5.80 -10.95
N TRP A 18 -15.39 6.17 -10.17
CA TRP A 18 -14.71 5.25 -9.28
C TRP A 18 -15.41 5.15 -7.91
N SER A 19 -15.40 3.96 -7.34
CA SER A 19 -15.76 3.73 -5.95
C SER A 19 -14.93 2.62 -5.33
N LEU A 20 -14.73 2.73 -4.00
CA LEU A 20 -14.17 1.67 -3.17
C LEU A 20 -15.30 0.94 -2.46
N ARG A 21 -15.27 -0.38 -2.51
CA ARG A 21 -16.17 -1.26 -1.75
C ARG A 21 -15.38 -1.92 -0.62
N VAL A 22 -15.88 -1.84 0.63
CA VAL A 22 -15.39 -2.60 1.78
C VAL A 22 -16.45 -3.63 2.15
N HIS A 23 -16.10 -4.92 2.09
CA HIS A 23 -17.07 -6.01 2.19
C HIS A 23 -16.45 -7.31 2.74
N GLY A 24 -17.22 -8.41 2.69
CA GLY A 24 -16.82 -9.74 3.15
C GLY A 24 -17.26 -9.99 4.59
N LEU A 25 -16.35 -10.43 5.44
CA LEU A 25 -16.59 -10.70 6.86
C LEU A 25 -16.66 -9.39 7.66
N VAL A 26 -17.69 -8.60 7.40
CA VAL A 26 -18.01 -7.31 8.05
C VAL A 26 -19.47 -7.29 8.50
N ASP A 27 -19.80 -6.44 9.46
CA ASP A 27 -21.18 -6.25 9.93
C ASP A 27 -22.03 -5.52 8.90
N GLY A 28 -21.42 -4.61 8.14
CA GLY A 28 -22.09 -3.87 7.08
C GLY A 28 -21.15 -3.45 5.97
N GLU A 29 -21.47 -3.84 4.74
CA GLU A 29 -20.76 -3.38 3.55
C GLU A 29 -20.75 -1.84 3.48
N ARG A 30 -19.63 -1.26 3.06
CA ARG A 30 -19.48 0.18 2.81
C ARG A 30 -19.04 0.43 1.38
N ARG A 31 -19.48 1.58 0.86
CA ARG A 31 -19.03 2.11 -0.43
C ARG A 31 -18.65 3.57 -0.26
N TYR A 32 -17.55 3.94 -0.86
CA TYR A 32 -17.01 5.29 -0.81
C TYR A 32 -16.70 5.74 -2.23
N SER A 33 -17.23 6.89 -2.65
CA SER A 33 -16.75 7.59 -3.84
C SER A 33 -15.41 8.27 -3.55
N TYR A 34 -14.75 8.74 -4.60
CA TYR A 34 -13.52 9.53 -4.42
C TYR A 34 -13.77 10.81 -3.63
N ALA A 35 -14.91 11.47 -3.87
CA ALA A 35 -15.33 12.65 -3.12
C ALA A 35 -15.55 12.35 -1.63
N ASP A 36 -16.14 11.19 -1.28
CA ASP A 36 -16.31 10.79 0.13
C ASP A 36 -14.98 10.62 0.84
N LEU A 37 -13.96 10.10 0.15
CA LEU A 37 -12.62 9.98 0.72
C LEU A 37 -11.98 11.34 0.94
N LEU A 38 -12.09 12.26 -0.04
CA LEU A 38 -11.51 13.60 0.05
C LEU A 38 -12.20 14.49 1.10
N ALA A 39 -13.44 14.18 1.46
CA ALA A 39 -14.19 14.90 2.50
C ALA A 39 -13.81 14.48 3.93
N ARG A 40 -12.95 13.48 4.11
CA ARG A 40 -12.50 12.98 5.42
C ARG A 40 -11.30 13.77 5.95
N ASP A 41 -11.02 13.57 7.22
CA ASP A 41 -9.78 14.04 7.85
C ASP A 41 -8.60 13.19 7.33
N LEU A 42 -7.99 13.64 6.23
CA LEU A 42 -6.84 12.97 5.64
C LEU A 42 -5.59 13.18 6.50
N VAL A 43 -4.79 12.13 6.63
CA VAL A 43 -3.52 12.16 7.35
C VAL A 43 -2.34 11.99 6.41
N GLU A 44 -1.21 12.59 6.77
CA GLU A 44 0.07 12.40 6.07
C GLU A 44 0.98 11.45 6.87
N ALA A 45 1.67 10.56 6.15
CA ALA A 45 2.70 9.72 6.73
C ALA A 45 3.85 9.48 5.75
N ASP A 46 5.08 9.56 6.23
CA ASP A 46 6.27 9.17 5.47
C ASP A 46 6.44 7.65 5.60
N ILE A 47 6.16 6.90 4.52
CA ILE A 47 6.20 5.44 4.51
C ILE A 47 7.10 4.95 3.39
N THR A 48 7.99 4.03 3.74
CA THR A 48 8.84 3.31 2.78
C THR A 48 8.14 2.04 2.31
N LEU A 49 7.96 1.92 1.00
CA LEU A 49 7.56 0.67 0.36
C LEU A 49 8.78 -0.05 -0.21
N THR A 50 8.77 -1.36 -0.09
CA THR A 50 9.87 -2.22 -0.57
C THR A 50 9.30 -3.39 -1.37
N CYS A 51 9.86 -3.63 -2.56
CA CYS A 51 9.59 -4.86 -3.31
C CYS A 51 10.41 -6.01 -2.72
N VAL A 52 9.85 -7.21 -2.66
CA VAL A 52 10.58 -8.42 -2.23
C VAL A 52 11.77 -8.74 -3.14
N SER A 53 11.72 -8.32 -4.40
CA SER A 53 12.80 -8.45 -5.37
C SER A 53 13.89 -7.36 -5.24
N ASN A 54 13.80 -6.51 -4.20
CA ASN A 54 14.83 -5.49 -3.99
C ASN A 54 16.12 -6.15 -3.48
N GLU A 55 17.19 -6.05 -4.26
CA GLU A 55 18.52 -6.48 -3.84
C GLU A 55 19.12 -5.49 -2.83
N VAL A 56 20.14 -5.92 -2.07
CA VAL A 56 20.88 -5.02 -1.20
C VAL A 56 21.50 -3.89 -2.04
N GLY A 57 21.19 -2.64 -1.69
CA GLY A 57 21.57 -1.47 -2.50
C GLY A 57 20.72 -1.28 -3.77
N GLY A 58 19.67 -2.07 -3.97
CA GLY A 58 18.79 -2.03 -5.13
C GLY A 58 17.87 -0.80 -5.18
N ARG A 59 17.17 -0.66 -6.31
CA ARG A 59 16.32 0.50 -6.60
C ARG A 59 14.83 0.24 -6.41
N LEU A 60 14.45 -0.95 -5.88
CA LEU A 60 13.05 -1.34 -5.71
C LEU A 60 12.56 -1.10 -4.27
N MET A 61 13.02 -0.02 -3.67
CA MET A 61 12.47 0.55 -2.45
C MET A 61 12.45 2.07 -2.55
N GLY A 62 11.54 2.71 -1.83
CA GLY A 62 11.43 4.16 -1.84
C GLY A 62 10.49 4.67 -0.77
N THR A 63 10.83 5.83 -0.21
CA THR A 63 10.00 6.56 0.75
C THR A 63 9.25 7.65 0.02
N ALA A 64 7.99 7.84 0.38
CA ALA A 64 7.19 8.98 -0.04
C ALA A 64 6.35 9.46 1.14
N ARG A 65 5.94 10.72 1.07
CA ARG A 65 4.91 11.27 1.94
C ARG A 65 3.56 10.96 1.34
N TRP A 66 2.82 10.08 2.00
CA TRP A 66 1.51 9.64 1.55
C TRP A 66 0.43 10.43 2.27
N LEU A 67 -0.60 10.84 1.52
CA LEU A 67 -1.81 11.46 2.05
C LEU A 67 -2.98 10.49 1.84
N GLY A 68 -3.74 10.20 2.88
CA GLY A 68 -4.87 9.27 2.76
C GLY A 68 -5.72 9.15 4.02
N VAL A 69 -6.71 8.27 3.92
CA VAL A 69 -7.56 7.88 5.05
C VAL A 69 -6.87 6.74 5.81
N PRO A 70 -6.78 6.78 7.16
CA PRO A 70 -6.34 5.64 7.94
C PRO A 70 -7.17 4.41 7.59
N LEU A 71 -6.50 3.32 7.19
CA LEU A 71 -7.21 2.11 6.78
C LEU A 71 -8.09 1.57 7.92
N GLN A 72 -7.62 1.66 9.16
CA GLN A 72 -8.36 1.21 10.34
C GLN A 72 -9.73 1.87 10.46
N GLU A 73 -9.87 3.18 10.13
CA GLU A 73 -11.17 3.88 10.21
C GLU A 73 -12.20 3.27 9.25
N LEU A 74 -11.80 2.92 8.03
CA LEU A 74 -12.69 2.30 7.05
C LEU A 74 -13.13 0.90 7.49
N LEU A 75 -12.22 0.16 8.14
CA LEU A 75 -12.50 -1.16 8.67
C LEU A 75 -13.41 -1.10 9.89
N ASP A 76 -13.19 -0.15 10.79
CA ASP A 76 -14.02 0.07 11.98
C ASP A 76 -15.45 0.46 11.58
N GLU A 77 -15.63 1.31 10.57
CA GLU A 77 -16.95 1.68 10.04
C GLU A 77 -17.68 0.50 9.41
N ALA A 78 -16.98 -0.44 8.81
CA ALA A 78 -17.56 -1.65 8.24
C ALA A 78 -17.90 -2.69 9.33
N GLY A 79 -17.23 -2.63 10.48
CA GLY A 79 -17.39 -3.57 11.59
C GLY A 79 -16.77 -4.93 11.23
N VAL A 80 -15.45 -5.06 11.37
CA VAL A 80 -14.75 -6.32 11.06
C VAL A 80 -15.18 -7.42 12.01
N ARG A 81 -15.65 -8.54 11.47
CA ARG A 81 -16.11 -9.67 12.25
C ARG A 81 -14.94 -10.44 12.88
N PRO A 82 -15.14 -11.05 14.07
CA PRO A 82 -14.07 -11.77 14.77
C PRO A 82 -13.49 -12.97 14.02
N ASP A 83 -14.20 -13.50 13.04
CA ASP A 83 -13.80 -14.63 12.22
C ASP A 83 -12.99 -14.20 10.97
N ALA A 84 -12.81 -12.90 10.73
CA ALA A 84 -11.92 -12.38 9.70
C ALA A 84 -10.46 -12.37 10.19
N ASP A 85 -9.55 -12.91 9.41
CA ASP A 85 -8.10 -12.92 9.73
C ASP A 85 -7.24 -12.39 8.57
N TYR A 86 -7.86 -12.06 7.43
CA TYR A 86 -7.15 -11.67 6.22
C TYR A 86 -7.83 -10.49 5.50
N VAL A 87 -7.00 -9.58 5.00
CA VAL A 87 -7.44 -8.41 4.21
C VAL A 87 -6.98 -8.59 2.78
N VAL A 88 -7.90 -8.53 1.81
CA VAL A 88 -7.60 -8.61 0.38
C VAL A 88 -7.95 -7.30 -0.30
N GLY A 89 -6.97 -6.68 -0.95
CA GLY A 89 -7.18 -5.56 -1.85
C GLY A 89 -7.32 -6.05 -3.29
N ARG A 90 -8.38 -5.63 -3.99
CA ARG A 90 -8.60 -5.89 -5.42
C ARG A 90 -8.38 -4.63 -6.23
N SER A 91 -7.59 -4.75 -7.26
CA SER A 91 -7.32 -3.68 -8.21
C SER A 91 -8.36 -3.66 -9.33
N PHE A 92 -8.52 -2.49 -9.96
CA PHE A 92 -9.36 -2.30 -11.15
C PHE A 92 -9.02 -3.26 -12.30
N ASP A 93 -7.76 -3.66 -12.44
CA ASP A 93 -7.27 -4.60 -13.46
C ASP A 93 -7.38 -6.09 -13.05
N GLY A 94 -8.03 -6.37 -11.91
CA GLY A 94 -8.25 -7.72 -11.41
C GLY A 94 -7.09 -8.30 -10.58
N PHE A 95 -5.98 -7.56 -10.39
CA PHE A 95 -4.91 -8.00 -9.48
C PHE A 95 -5.40 -8.05 -8.04
N THR A 96 -4.97 -9.05 -7.28
CA THR A 96 -5.26 -9.21 -5.86
C THR A 96 -3.98 -9.30 -5.05
N ALA A 97 -3.94 -8.57 -3.93
CA ALA A 97 -2.91 -8.69 -2.92
C ALA A 97 -3.57 -8.75 -1.55
N GLY A 98 -2.96 -9.42 -0.60
CA GLY A 98 -3.55 -9.54 0.73
C GLY A 98 -2.50 -9.75 1.80
N PHE A 99 -2.89 -9.45 3.02
CA PHE A 99 -2.06 -9.56 4.20
C PHE A 99 -2.90 -9.97 5.42
N PRO A 100 -2.30 -10.65 6.41
CA PRO A 100 -2.99 -10.99 7.66
C PRO A 100 -3.51 -9.72 8.36
N LEU A 101 -4.75 -9.76 8.84
CA LEU A 101 -5.38 -8.62 9.54
C LEU A 101 -4.53 -8.13 10.73
N GLY A 102 -3.85 -9.04 11.43
CA GLY A 102 -2.94 -8.72 12.54
C GLY A 102 -1.73 -7.84 12.16
N VAL A 103 -1.48 -7.64 10.87
CA VAL A 103 -0.47 -6.67 10.40
C VAL A 103 -0.87 -5.23 10.74
N LEU A 104 -2.17 -4.95 10.91
CA LEU A 104 -2.68 -3.62 11.29
C LEU A 104 -2.58 -3.38 12.81
N ASP A 105 -1.42 -3.57 13.39
CA ASP A 105 -1.10 -3.53 14.82
C ASP A 105 -0.93 -2.10 15.40
N GLY A 106 -1.65 -1.13 14.86
CA GLY A 106 -1.53 0.30 15.20
C GLY A 106 -0.56 1.06 14.30
N ARG A 107 0.01 0.43 13.27
CA ARG A 107 0.84 1.10 12.27
C ARG A 107 0.03 2.03 11.36
N ALA A 108 0.67 3.02 10.79
CA ALA A 108 0.06 4.00 9.89
C ALA A 108 -0.25 3.40 8.51
N ALA A 109 -1.17 2.43 8.45
CA ALA A 109 -1.69 1.90 7.18
C ALA A 109 -2.71 2.87 6.58
N LEU A 110 -2.60 3.19 5.29
CA LEU A 110 -3.43 4.18 4.61
C LEU A 110 -4.12 3.61 3.36
N LEU A 111 -5.35 4.05 3.15
CA LEU A 111 -5.91 4.17 1.81
C LEU A 111 -5.45 5.52 1.25
N ALA A 112 -4.36 5.52 0.49
CA ALA A 112 -3.72 6.74 0.02
C ALA A 112 -4.41 7.27 -1.25
N VAL A 113 -4.60 8.60 -1.30
CA VAL A 113 -5.15 9.36 -2.43
C VAL A 113 -4.15 10.39 -2.97
N GLY A 114 -3.07 10.66 -2.21
CA GLY A 114 -2.02 11.61 -2.57
C GLY A 114 -0.62 11.10 -2.24
N MET A 115 0.38 11.69 -2.89
CA MET A 115 1.80 11.34 -2.75
C MET A 115 2.68 12.58 -2.95
N ASN A 116 3.54 12.89 -1.97
CA ASN A 116 4.49 14.01 -2.02
C ASN A 116 3.83 15.39 -2.27
N GLY A 117 2.66 15.63 -1.67
CA GLY A 117 1.94 16.90 -1.76
C GLY A 117 1.06 17.07 -3.00
N GLU A 118 0.95 16.04 -3.85
CA GLU A 118 0.15 16.03 -5.07
C GLU A 118 -0.83 14.84 -5.06
N PRO A 119 -1.91 14.87 -5.86
CA PRO A 119 -2.72 13.67 -6.10
C PRO A 119 -1.86 12.51 -6.58
N LEU A 120 -2.28 11.27 -6.34
CA LEU A 120 -1.55 10.10 -6.81
C LEU A 120 -1.31 10.17 -8.33
N PRO A 121 -0.06 10.00 -8.82
CA PRO A 121 0.17 9.77 -10.23
C PRO A 121 -0.54 8.50 -10.71
N LEU A 122 -1.04 8.49 -11.96
CA LEU A 122 -1.69 7.31 -12.55
C LEU A 122 -0.85 6.03 -12.39
N ILE A 123 0.47 6.13 -12.65
CA ILE A 123 1.42 5.01 -12.53
C ILE A 123 1.61 4.51 -11.08
N HIS A 124 1.20 5.30 -10.10
CA HIS A 124 1.30 4.97 -8.68
C HIS A 124 -0.05 4.63 -8.05
N GLY A 125 -1.13 4.53 -8.84
CA GLY A 125 -2.38 3.94 -8.40
C GLY A 125 -3.56 4.89 -8.23
N PHE A 126 -3.57 6.07 -8.89
CA PHE A 126 -4.74 6.96 -8.90
C PHE A 126 -6.02 6.20 -9.33
N PRO A 127 -7.21 6.41 -8.68
CA PRO A 127 -7.52 7.40 -7.65
C PRO A 127 -7.05 7.04 -6.23
N ALA A 128 -6.91 5.77 -5.89
CA ALA A 128 -6.53 5.32 -4.57
C ALA A 128 -5.70 4.04 -4.60
N ARG A 129 -4.86 3.87 -3.57
CA ARG A 129 -4.05 2.68 -3.36
C ARG A 129 -3.92 2.33 -1.88
N LEU A 130 -3.62 1.07 -1.58
CA LEU A 130 -3.16 0.68 -0.25
C LEU A 130 -1.68 1.00 -0.05
N VAL A 131 -1.36 1.47 1.15
CA VAL A 131 -0.01 1.67 1.65
C VAL A 131 0.05 1.13 3.08
N VAL A 132 0.71 -0.02 3.26
CA VAL A 132 0.82 -0.67 4.57
C VAL A 132 2.30 -0.82 4.92
N PRO A 133 2.81 -0.11 5.93
CA PRO A 133 4.23 -0.18 6.29
C PRO A 133 4.59 -1.53 6.92
N GLY A 134 5.85 -1.94 6.76
CA GLY A 134 6.41 -3.13 7.40
C GLY A 134 6.19 -4.45 6.67
N VAL A 135 5.39 -4.46 5.59
CA VAL A 135 5.20 -5.63 4.73
C VAL A 135 5.55 -5.34 3.27
N TYR A 136 6.05 -6.34 2.56
CA TYR A 136 6.44 -6.20 1.16
C TYR A 136 5.25 -5.83 0.27
N GLY A 137 5.50 -5.01 -0.75
CA GLY A 137 4.47 -4.46 -1.63
C GLY A 137 3.63 -5.50 -2.38
N TYR A 138 4.11 -6.72 -2.59
CA TYR A 138 3.34 -7.76 -3.27
C TYR A 138 2.11 -8.23 -2.48
N SER A 139 2.11 -8.04 -1.16
CA SER A 139 0.99 -8.39 -0.27
C SER A 139 0.13 -7.19 0.11
N SER A 140 0.67 -5.97 0.07
CA SER A 140 0.09 -4.83 0.79
C SER A 140 -0.15 -3.56 -0.04
N ALA A 141 0.38 -3.50 -1.26
CA ALA A 141 0.46 -2.23 -2.00
C ALA A 141 -0.43 -2.22 -3.26
N THR A 142 -1.68 -2.69 -3.13
CA THR A 142 -2.66 -2.71 -4.24
C THR A 142 -2.89 -1.31 -4.77
N LYS A 143 -2.60 -1.09 -6.05
CA LYS A 143 -2.84 0.13 -6.81
C LYS A 143 -4.19 0.06 -7.52
N TRP A 144 -4.75 1.24 -7.88
CA TRP A 144 -6.04 1.32 -8.57
C TRP A 144 -7.10 0.48 -7.86
N ILE A 145 -7.12 0.54 -6.53
CA ILE A 145 -7.95 -0.33 -5.70
C ILE A 145 -9.42 -0.01 -5.87
N THR A 146 -10.25 -1.05 -5.97
CA THR A 146 -11.70 -0.94 -6.07
C THR A 146 -12.43 -1.67 -4.95
N GLU A 147 -11.76 -2.67 -4.34
CA GLU A 147 -12.36 -3.41 -3.23
C GLU A 147 -11.34 -3.71 -2.13
N ILE A 148 -11.84 -3.69 -0.89
CA ILE A 148 -11.19 -4.25 0.30
C ILE A 148 -12.12 -5.33 0.83
N GLU A 149 -11.69 -6.58 0.77
CA GLU A 149 -12.44 -7.73 1.26
C GLU A 149 -11.84 -8.23 2.57
N LEU A 150 -12.65 -8.32 3.59
CA LEU A 150 -12.34 -8.98 4.86
C LEU A 150 -12.74 -10.43 4.73
N THR A 151 -11.80 -11.34 4.92
CA THR A 151 -12.00 -12.76 4.65
C THR A 151 -11.17 -13.62 5.59
N ARG A 152 -11.18 -14.93 5.36
CA ARG A 152 -10.24 -15.86 5.98
C ARG A 152 -9.14 -16.18 4.97
N LEU A 153 -7.94 -16.38 5.48
CA LEU A 153 -6.79 -16.71 4.64
C LEU A 153 -7.05 -17.94 3.74
N ASP A 154 -7.70 -18.97 4.30
CA ASP A 154 -7.96 -20.20 3.57
C ASP A 154 -9.01 -20.06 2.47
N ASP A 155 -9.84 -19.01 2.52
CA ASP A 155 -10.99 -18.83 1.62
C ASP A 155 -10.68 -17.95 0.40
N ALA A 156 -9.62 -17.14 0.45
CA ALA A 156 -9.29 -16.19 -0.61
C ALA A 156 -7.78 -16.10 -0.92
N PRO A 157 -7.22 -17.09 -1.61
CA PRO A 157 -5.85 -17.01 -2.07
C PRO A 157 -5.68 -15.82 -3.02
N THR A 158 -4.61 -15.03 -2.83
CA THR A 158 -4.30 -13.88 -3.66
C THR A 158 -3.30 -14.23 -4.76
N TYR A 159 -3.14 -13.36 -5.76
CA TYR A 159 -2.37 -13.62 -6.97
C TYR A 159 -1.00 -14.26 -6.73
N TRP A 160 -0.22 -13.74 -5.78
CA TRP A 160 1.12 -14.29 -5.50
C TRP A 160 1.10 -15.50 -4.57
N VAL A 161 0.12 -15.57 -3.65
CA VAL A 161 -0.04 -16.74 -2.75
C VAL A 161 -0.39 -17.99 -3.55
N GLU A 162 -1.29 -17.90 -4.54
CA GLU A 162 -1.58 -19.00 -5.48
C GLU A 162 -0.35 -19.49 -6.25
N ARG A 163 0.67 -18.64 -6.38
CA ARG A 163 1.95 -18.95 -7.04
C ARG A 163 3.03 -19.39 -6.07
N GLY A 164 2.66 -19.73 -4.84
CA GLY A 164 3.56 -20.29 -3.82
C GLY A 164 4.36 -19.24 -3.03
N TRP A 165 3.98 -17.94 -3.09
CA TRP A 165 4.62 -16.92 -2.28
C TRP A 165 4.05 -16.93 -0.85
N SER A 166 4.87 -16.47 0.11
CA SER A 166 4.47 -16.42 1.51
C SER A 166 3.29 -15.48 1.73
N VAL A 167 2.37 -15.90 2.58
CA VAL A 167 1.26 -15.07 3.08
C VAL A 167 1.79 -13.98 4.00
N GLU A 168 2.67 -14.38 4.93
CA GLU A 168 3.39 -13.42 5.77
C GLU A 168 4.55 -12.84 4.98
N ALA A 169 4.53 -11.54 4.81
CA ALA A 169 5.48 -10.81 3.97
C ALA A 169 6.20 -9.69 4.75
N PRO A 170 6.71 -9.93 5.98
CA PRO A 170 7.39 -8.88 6.72
C PRO A 170 8.66 -8.45 5.99
N ILE A 171 8.88 -7.15 5.89
CA ILE A 171 10.12 -6.61 5.33
C ILE A 171 11.26 -7.02 6.27
N LYS A 172 12.28 -7.68 5.70
CA LYS A 172 13.49 -8.05 6.44
C LYS A 172 14.24 -6.80 6.84
N THR A 173 14.72 -6.76 8.08
CA THR A 173 15.54 -5.66 8.59
C THR A 173 16.75 -5.43 7.69
N SER A 174 16.89 -4.22 7.20
CA SER A 174 17.98 -3.79 6.35
C SER A 174 18.22 -2.29 6.54
N SER A 175 19.38 -1.83 6.13
CA SER A 175 19.67 -0.40 6.06
C SER A 175 20.54 -0.11 4.86
N ARG A 176 20.43 1.11 4.34
CA ARG A 176 21.21 1.59 3.20
C ARG A 176 21.52 3.07 3.37
N ILE A 177 22.75 3.47 3.07
CA ILE A 177 23.14 4.87 2.96
C ILE A 177 22.99 5.28 1.50
N ASP A 178 22.12 6.26 1.22
CA ASP A 178 21.86 6.80 -0.12
C ASP A 178 22.66 8.07 -0.37
N THR A 179 22.94 8.85 0.68
CA THR A 179 23.78 10.05 0.58
C THR A 179 24.76 10.13 1.76
N PRO A 180 26.07 10.47 1.50
CA PRO A 180 26.68 10.55 0.18
C PRO A 180 26.73 9.18 -0.51
N ALA A 181 26.72 9.18 -1.84
CA ALA A 181 26.89 7.95 -2.61
C ALA A 181 28.23 7.28 -2.28
N GLY A 182 28.30 5.96 -2.41
CA GLY A 182 29.53 5.22 -2.19
C GLY A 182 30.69 5.78 -3.03
N LEU A 183 31.84 5.98 -2.42
CA LEU A 183 33.07 6.56 -3.03
C LEU A 183 32.92 8.04 -3.50
N ALA A 184 31.86 8.74 -3.12
CA ALA A 184 31.70 10.16 -3.43
C ALA A 184 32.76 10.99 -2.69
N SER A 185 33.33 11.96 -3.38
CA SER A 185 34.16 12.99 -2.75
C SER A 185 33.25 14.05 -2.12
N VAL A 186 33.42 14.29 -0.83
CA VAL A 186 32.66 15.29 -0.09
C VAL A 186 33.60 16.39 0.44
N PRO A 187 33.13 17.65 0.52
CA PRO A 187 33.92 18.72 1.09
C PRO A 187 34.20 18.43 2.57
N ARG A 188 35.36 18.94 3.07
CA ARG A 188 35.64 18.89 4.50
C ARG A 188 34.67 19.76 5.26
N GLY A 189 34.00 19.21 6.27
CA GLY A 189 33.03 19.92 7.11
C GLY A 189 31.82 19.03 7.46
N LEU A 190 30.71 19.68 7.68
CA LEU A 190 29.47 18.99 8.01
C LEU A 190 28.90 18.36 6.74
N VAL A 191 28.67 17.03 6.78
CA VAL A 191 28.14 16.26 5.65
C VAL A 191 26.86 15.58 6.10
N ALA A 192 25.77 15.74 5.34
CA ALA A 192 24.55 15.01 5.57
C ALA A 192 24.73 13.54 5.17
N VAL A 193 24.40 12.62 6.07
CA VAL A 193 24.34 11.18 5.79
C VAL A 193 22.90 10.76 5.98
N ALA A 194 22.30 10.23 4.91
CA ALA A 194 20.89 9.79 4.93
C ALA A 194 20.68 8.55 4.06
N GLY A 195 19.61 7.81 4.35
CA GLY A 195 19.24 6.60 3.65
C GLY A 195 17.98 5.97 4.25
N VAL A 196 17.82 4.70 4.01
CA VAL A 196 16.67 3.90 4.50
C VAL A 196 17.20 2.67 5.24
#